data_c580676b3b196f444ddada69f7c02e20
#
_entry.id   c580676b3b196f444ddada69f7c02e20
#
_cell.length_a   1.000
_cell.length_b   1.000
_cell.length_c   1.000
_cell.angle_alpha   90.00
_cell.angle_beta   90.00
_cell.angle_gamma   90.00
#
_symmetry.space_group_name_H-M   'P 1'
#
loop_
_entity.id
_entity.type
_entity.pdbx_description
1 polymer ?
#
loop_
_entity_poly.entity_id
_entity_poly.type
_entity_poly.pdbx_seq_one_letter_code
_entity_poly.pdbx_strand_id
1 'polypeptide(L)'
;MSERKLFTSESVSEGHPDKIADQISDAILDAILEQDPDAHVAAETAVYTGSVHVFGEISTTAYVDINRVVRNTIAEIGYDKAEYGFSAESVGVHPSLVEQSPDIAQGVNEALEVRGSLEQDPLDLIGAGDQGLMFGFAVDETPELMPLPISLAHQLVKKLTDLRKSGELTYLRPDAKSQVTVEYDENNQPIRVDAVVISTQHDPNVTNDQLHKDVIEKVINEVIPSHYLDDQTKFFINPTGRFVIGGPQGDSGLTGRKIIVDTYGGYSRHGGGAFSGKDATKVDRSASYAARYIAKNIVAADLAKKVEVQLAYAIGVAQPVSVRVDTFGTGVIAEAGLEAAVRQIFDLRPAGIINMLDLKRPIYRQTAAYGHMGRTDIDLPWERVDKVQALKDFIASK
;
A
#
# COMPACT_ATOMS: atom_id res chain seq x y z
N MET A 1 27.11 25.07 -12.23
CA MET A 1 25.68 24.83 -11.88
C MET A 1 25.70 23.46 -11.22
N SER A 2 25.26 23.36 -9.95
CA SER A 2 25.10 22.05 -9.30
C SER A 2 24.04 21.24 -10.10
N GLU A 3 24.31 19.97 -10.32
CA GLU A 3 23.40 19.08 -11.01
C GLU A 3 22.11 18.96 -10.16
N ARG A 4 20.95 19.28 -10.77
CA ARG A 4 19.68 19.18 -10.06
C ARG A 4 19.34 17.71 -9.84
N LYS A 5 19.13 17.32 -8.58
CA LYS A 5 18.68 15.98 -8.22
C LYS A 5 17.15 15.98 -8.15
N LEU A 6 16.50 15.41 -9.14
CA LEU A 6 15.05 15.28 -9.18
C LEU A 6 14.61 13.83 -8.89
N PHE A 7 13.58 13.69 -8.08
CA PHE A 7 12.91 12.40 -7.88
C PHE A 7 11.40 12.54 -8.04
N THR A 8 10.77 11.56 -8.68
CA THR A 8 9.35 11.59 -9.03
C THR A 8 8.64 10.35 -8.50
N SER A 9 7.49 10.56 -7.87
CA SER A 9 6.55 9.50 -7.51
C SER A 9 5.16 9.81 -8.06
N GLU A 10 4.36 8.76 -8.29
CA GLU A 10 2.97 8.88 -8.73
C GLU A 10 2.04 8.17 -7.75
N SER A 11 0.78 8.59 -7.75
CA SER A 11 -0.31 7.91 -7.07
C SER A 11 -1.59 7.95 -7.90
N VAL A 12 -2.54 7.11 -7.53
CA VAL A 12 -3.85 7.03 -8.18
C VAL A 12 -4.97 7.01 -7.14
N SER A 13 -6.14 7.53 -7.53
CA SER A 13 -7.31 7.57 -6.65
C SER A 13 -7.96 6.20 -6.45
N GLU A 14 -8.90 6.11 -5.51
CA GLU A 14 -9.72 4.93 -5.26
C GLU A 14 -10.53 4.48 -6.49
N GLY A 15 -10.83 5.41 -7.41
CA GLY A 15 -11.59 5.14 -8.64
C GLY A 15 -10.75 4.72 -9.84
N HIS A 16 -9.43 4.65 -9.72
CA HIS A 16 -8.57 4.07 -10.74
C HIS A 16 -8.86 2.56 -10.91
N PRO A 17 -8.92 2.02 -12.13
CA PRO A 17 -9.31 0.61 -12.36
C PRO A 17 -8.54 -0.41 -11.53
N ASP A 18 -7.21 -0.31 -11.46
CA ASP A 18 -6.40 -1.22 -10.64
C ASP A 18 -6.74 -1.09 -9.14
N LYS A 19 -7.03 0.14 -8.66
CA LYS A 19 -7.38 0.34 -7.24
C LYS A 19 -8.83 -0.06 -6.92
N ILE A 20 -9.73 -0.06 -7.88
CA ILE A 20 -11.05 -0.69 -7.74
C ILE A 20 -10.86 -2.18 -7.52
N ALA A 21 -10.01 -2.83 -8.32
CA ALA A 21 -9.72 -4.26 -8.19
C ALA A 21 -9.10 -4.59 -6.83
N ASP A 22 -8.12 -3.81 -6.37
CA ASP A 22 -7.50 -3.96 -5.04
C ASP A 22 -8.52 -3.82 -3.91
N GLN A 23 -9.37 -2.79 -3.96
CA GLN A 23 -10.41 -2.56 -2.95
C GLN A 23 -11.46 -3.67 -2.91
N ILE A 24 -11.85 -4.22 -4.05
CA ILE A 24 -12.78 -5.37 -4.12
C ILE A 24 -12.13 -6.60 -3.48
N SER A 25 -10.90 -6.92 -3.84
CA SER A 25 -10.17 -8.06 -3.29
C SER A 25 -10.01 -7.96 -1.78
N ASP A 26 -9.65 -6.78 -1.25
CA ASP A 26 -9.52 -6.57 0.19
C ASP A 26 -10.88 -6.47 0.92
N ALA A 27 -11.94 -5.98 0.26
CA ALA A 27 -13.28 -6.02 0.84
C ALA A 27 -13.81 -7.46 1.01
N ILE A 28 -13.47 -8.34 0.08
CA ILE A 28 -13.79 -9.78 0.18
C ILE A 28 -12.99 -10.41 1.32
N LEU A 29 -11.70 -10.11 1.40
CA LEU A 29 -10.84 -10.58 2.50
C LEU A 29 -11.39 -10.14 3.85
N ASP A 30 -11.70 -8.87 4.05
CA ASP A 30 -12.23 -8.35 5.31
C ASP A 30 -13.57 -8.99 5.68
N ALA A 31 -14.48 -9.16 4.71
CA ALA A 31 -15.77 -9.82 4.95
C ALA A 31 -15.65 -11.30 5.34
N ILE A 32 -14.57 -11.97 4.92
CA ILE A 32 -14.25 -13.34 5.34
C ILE A 32 -13.66 -13.32 6.75
N LEU A 33 -12.67 -12.46 7.02
CA LEU A 33 -11.98 -12.38 8.31
C LEU A 33 -12.91 -11.97 9.46
N GLU A 34 -13.96 -11.20 9.20
CA GLU A 34 -15.00 -10.88 10.18
C GLU A 34 -15.70 -12.11 10.74
N GLN A 35 -15.78 -13.21 9.98
CA GLN A 35 -16.46 -14.45 10.34
C GLN A 35 -15.48 -15.59 10.63
N ASP A 36 -14.31 -15.59 9.99
CA ASP A 36 -13.30 -16.63 10.08
C ASP A 36 -11.88 -16.00 10.06
N PRO A 37 -11.36 -15.61 11.24
CA PRO A 37 -10.01 -14.98 11.34
C PRO A 37 -8.86 -15.89 10.92
N ASP A 38 -9.10 -17.20 10.80
CA ASP A 38 -8.10 -18.21 10.42
C ASP A 38 -8.22 -18.61 8.94
N ALA A 39 -9.06 -17.92 8.17
CA ALA A 39 -9.23 -18.18 6.74
C ALA A 39 -7.93 -17.97 5.94
N HIS A 40 -7.75 -18.82 4.93
CA HIS A 40 -6.71 -18.63 3.92
C HIS A 40 -7.33 -18.05 2.66
N VAL A 41 -6.90 -16.87 2.27
CA VAL A 41 -7.47 -16.10 1.16
C VAL A 41 -6.38 -15.62 0.22
N ALA A 42 -6.56 -15.90 -1.06
CA ALA A 42 -5.82 -15.34 -2.17
C ALA A 42 -6.84 -14.99 -3.26
N ALA A 43 -7.48 -13.82 -3.14
CA ALA A 43 -8.53 -13.36 -4.03
C ALA A 43 -8.03 -12.24 -4.94
N GLU A 44 -8.11 -12.45 -6.23
CA GLU A 44 -7.76 -11.46 -7.24
C GLU A 44 -9.03 -10.98 -7.97
N THR A 45 -8.98 -9.75 -8.45
CA THR A 45 -10.09 -9.13 -9.16
C THR A 45 -9.61 -8.49 -10.46
N ALA A 46 -10.33 -8.73 -11.54
CA ALA A 46 -10.20 -8.01 -12.79
C ALA A 46 -11.45 -7.17 -13.04
N VAL A 47 -11.28 -5.91 -13.44
CA VAL A 47 -12.37 -5.00 -13.80
C VAL A 47 -12.16 -4.46 -15.19
N TYR A 48 -13.24 -4.36 -15.96
CA TYR A 48 -13.25 -3.74 -17.29
C TYR A 48 -14.68 -3.31 -17.64
N THR A 49 -14.89 -2.74 -18.83
CA THR A 49 -16.18 -2.20 -19.23
C THR A 49 -17.34 -3.16 -18.91
N GLY A 50 -18.19 -2.76 -17.96
CA GLY A 50 -19.41 -3.49 -17.60
C GLY A 50 -19.22 -4.82 -16.87
N SER A 51 -18.02 -5.19 -16.44
CA SER A 51 -17.77 -6.51 -15.86
C SER A 51 -16.70 -6.50 -14.75
N VAL A 52 -16.90 -7.39 -13.77
CA VAL A 52 -15.98 -7.69 -12.67
C VAL A 52 -15.82 -9.20 -12.58
N HIS A 53 -14.59 -9.67 -12.63
CA HIS A 53 -14.23 -11.06 -12.36
C HIS A 53 -13.48 -11.14 -11.04
N VAL A 54 -13.93 -11.99 -10.13
CA VAL A 54 -13.26 -12.32 -8.88
C VAL A 54 -12.81 -13.78 -8.98
N PHE A 55 -11.52 -14.05 -8.81
CA PHE A 55 -10.96 -15.38 -8.95
C PHE A 55 -9.84 -15.61 -7.93
N GLY A 56 -9.45 -16.86 -7.75
CA GLY A 56 -8.39 -17.24 -6.80
C GLY A 56 -8.79 -18.38 -5.88
N GLU A 57 -8.05 -18.54 -4.79
CA GLU A 57 -8.18 -19.66 -3.86
C GLU A 57 -8.59 -19.14 -2.48
N ILE A 58 -9.64 -19.76 -1.91
CA ILE A 58 -10.15 -19.43 -0.58
C ILE A 58 -10.48 -20.72 0.18
N SER A 59 -9.90 -20.86 1.37
CA SER A 59 -10.25 -21.92 2.33
C SER A 59 -10.79 -21.23 3.59
N THR A 60 -12.11 -21.37 3.82
CA THR A 60 -12.80 -20.70 4.92
C THR A 60 -14.08 -21.43 5.32
N THR A 61 -14.51 -21.23 6.55
CA THR A 61 -15.83 -21.62 7.05
C THR A 61 -16.88 -20.52 6.89
N ALA A 62 -16.48 -19.33 6.51
CA ALA A 62 -17.35 -18.17 6.34
C ALA A 62 -18.21 -18.27 5.07
N TYR A 63 -19.41 -17.69 5.13
CA TYR A 63 -20.23 -17.43 3.95
C TYR A 63 -20.24 -15.94 3.62
N VAL A 64 -19.76 -15.59 2.44
CA VAL A 64 -19.71 -14.20 1.95
C VAL A 64 -20.46 -14.11 0.61
N ASP A 65 -21.43 -13.21 0.54
CA ASP A 65 -22.08 -12.84 -0.72
C ASP A 65 -21.15 -11.93 -1.53
N ILE A 66 -20.32 -12.54 -2.37
CA ILE A 66 -19.32 -11.86 -3.21
C ILE A 66 -19.99 -10.79 -4.09
N ASN A 67 -21.17 -11.07 -4.64
CA ASN A 67 -21.88 -10.13 -5.50
C ASN A 67 -22.23 -8.84 -4.75
N ARG A 68 -22.72 -8.98 -3.52
CA ARG A 68 -23.07 -7.84 -2.67
C ARG A 68 -21.82 -7.05 -2.26
N VAL A 69 -20.74 -7.72 -1.86
CA VAL A 69 -19.47 -7.05 -1.48
C VAL A 69 -18.92 -6.24 -2.65
N VAL A 70 -18.86 -6.82 -3.85
CA VAL A 70 -18.40 -6.14 -5.07
C VAL A 70 -19.22 -4.89 -5.36
N ARG A 71 -20.56 -5.01 -5.39
CA ARG A 71 -21.45 -3.88 -5.70
C ARG A 71 -21.36 -2.76 -4.67
N ASN A 72 -21.32 -3.10 -3.39
CA ASN A 72 -21.15 -2.11 -2.33
C ASN A 72 -19.83 -1.36 -2.47
N THR A 73 -18.74 -2.07 -2.72
CA THR A 73 -17.42 -1.45 -2.93
C THR A 73 -17.43 -0.47 -4.10
N ILE A 74 -18.00 -0.86 -5.24
CA ILE A 74 -18.10 -0.01 -6.43
C ILE A 74 -18.97 1.23 -6.16
N ALA A 75 -20.10 1.06 -5.45
CA ALA A 75 -20.99 2.18 -5.08
C ALA A 75 -20.29 3.18 -4.15
N GLU A 76 -19.58 2.70 -3.13
CA GLU A 76 -18.86 3.53 -2.17
C GLU A 76 -17.69 4.31 -2.79
N ILE A 77 -17.04 3.74 -3.82
CA ILE A 77 -16.04 4.45 -4.64
C ILE A 77 -16.71 5.60 -5.41
N GLY A 78 -18.01 5.48 -5.76
CA GLY A 78 -18.77 6.51 -6.46
C GLY A 78 -19.05 6.18 -7.93
N TYR A 79 -18.94 4.91 -8.34
CA TYR A 79 -19.44 4.44 -9.63
C TYR A 79 -20.91 4.00 -9.45
N ASP A 80 -21.76 4.99 -9.25
CA ASP A 80 -23.20 4.86 -8.95
C ASP A 80 -24.11 5.29 -10.13
N LYS A 81 -23.53 5.75 -11.24
CA LYS A 81 -24.26 6.23 -12.42
C LYS A 81 -23.98 5.40 -13.65
N ALA A 82 -25.05 4.99 -14.35
CA ALA A 82 -24.94 4.20 -15.59
C ALA A 82 -24.15 4.93 -16.69
N GLU A 83 -24.19 6.27 -16.71
CA GLU A 83 -23.47 7.08 -17.71
C GLU A 83 -21.94 7.00 -17.58
N TYR A 84 -21.41 6.46 -16.50
CA TYR A 84 -19.96 6.20 -16.32
C TYR A 84 -19.50 4.94 -17.08
N GLY A 85 -20.44 4.18 -17.71
CA GLY A 85 -20.14 2.95 -18.45
C GLY A 85 -19.67 1.78 -17.56
N PHE A 86 -19.63 2.02 -16.27
CA PHE A 86 -19.34 1.05 -15.21
C PHE A 86 -20.07 1.54 -13.94
N SER A 87 -20.99 0.74 -13.40
CA SER A 87 -21.73 1.14 -12.21
C SER A 87 -22.10 -0.05 -11.34
N ALA A 88 -22.23 0.18 -10.05
CA ALA A 88 -22.59 -0.84 -9.05
C ALA A 88 -23.87 -1.64 -9.41
N GLU A 89 -24.85 -0.99 -10.04
CA GLU A 89 -26.11 -1.63 -10.43
C GLU A 89 -25.99 -2.49 -11.68
N SER A 90 -25.19 -2.04 -12.66
CA SER A 90 -25.21 -2.60 -14.02
C SER A 90 -24.11 -3.59 -14.34
N VAL A 91 -23.00 -3.60 -13.57
CA VAL A 91 -21.88 -4.51 -13.84
C VAL A 91 -22.27 -5.98 -13.70
N GLY A 92 -21.78 -6.83 -14.61
CA GLY A 92 -21.76 -8.28 -14.43
C GLY A 92 -20.71 -8.66 -13.39
N VAL A 93 -21.07 -9.48 -12.40
CA VAL A 93 -20.13 -9.98 -11.39
C VAL A 93 -19.97 -11.49 -11.57
N HIS A 94 -18.73 -11.94 -11.79
CA HIS A 94 -18.40 -13.32 -12.14
C HIS A 94 -17.38 -13.89 -11.14
N PRO A 95 -17.82 -14.50 -10.03
CA PRO A 95 -16.92 -15.16 -9.10
C PRO A 95 -16.49 -16.54 -9.65
N SER A 96 -15.19 -16.82 -9.59
CA SER A 96 -14.55 -18.10 -9.94
C SER A 96 -13.52 -18.44 -8.87
N LEU A 97 -14.02 -18.83 -7.69
CA LEU A 97 -13.22 -19.13 -6.51
C LEU A 97 -13.19 -20.62 -6.27
N VAL A 98 -12.00 -21.15 -5.92
CA VAL A 98 -11.78 -22.56 -5.63
C VAL A 98 -11.10 -22.72 -4.26
N GLU A 99 -11.07 -23.94 -3.73
CA GLU A 99 -10.33 -24.25 -2.50
C GLU A 99 -8.80 -24.25 -2.78
N GLN A 100 -8.02 -23.90 -1.76
CA GLN A 100 -6.55 -23.95 -1.83
C GLN A 100 -6.08 -25.39 -2.10
N SER A 101 -5.03 -25.53 -2.95
CA SER A 101 -4.41 -26.83 -3.23
C SER A 101 -3.93 -27.52 -1.95
N PRO A 102 -4.26 -28.82 -1.76
CA PRO A 102 -3.77 -29.61 -0.61
C PRO A 102 -2.23 -29.68 -0.53
N ASP A 103 -1.54 -29.66 -1.67
CA ASP A 103 -0.07 -29.72 -1.73
C ASP A 103 0.56 -28.44 -1.17
N ILE A 104 -0.04 -27.28 -1.44
CA ILE A 104 0.40 -26.01 -0.88
C ILE A 104 0.07 -25.96 0.62
N ALA A 105 -1.15 -26.35 0.99
CA ALA A 105 -1.61 -26.35 2.39
C ALA A 105 -0.69 -27.18 3.30
N GLN A 106 -0.19 -28.35 2.83
CA GLN A 106 0.72 -29.19 3.61
C GLN A 106 2.03 -28.47 3.97
N GLY A 107 2.58 -27.67 3.04
CA GLY A 107 3.84 -26.95 3.27
C GLY A 107 3.68 -25.74 4.20
N VAL A 108 2.52 -25.10 4.19
CA VAL A 108 2.23 -23.87 4.94
C VAL A 108 1.73 -24.17 6.35
N ASN A 109 0.86 -25.18 6.50
CA ASN A 109 0.22 -25.50 7.78
C ASN A 109 1.15 -26.20 8.79
N GLU A 110 2.25 -26.78 8.31
CA GLU A 110 3.27 -27.44 9.15
C GLU A 110 4.67 -27.08 8.63
N ALA A 111 5.31 -26.10 9.28
CA ALA A 111 6.64 -25.65 8.88
C ALA A 111 7.72 -26.75 9.01
N LEU A 112 8.79 -26.59 8.25
CA LEU A 112 9.91 -27.55 8.21
C LEU A 112 10.52 -27.76 9.61
N GLU A 113 10.58 -26.72 10.42
CA GLU A 113 11.16 -26.70 11.77
C GLU A 113 10.43 -27.61 12.74
N VAL A 114 9.13 -27.84 12.57
CA VAL A 114 8.33 -28.67 13.49
C VAL A 114 8.11 -30.10 12.98
N ARG A 115 8.42 -30.39 11.72
CA ARG A 115 8.25 -31.72 11.14
C ARG A 115 9.16 -32.76 11.84
N GLY A 116 8.54 -33.63 12.61
CA GLY A 116 9.25 -34.69 13.36
C GLY A 116 9.92 -34.24 14.66
N SER A 117 9.67 -33.01 15.15
CA SER A 117 10.12 -32.54 16.45
C SER A 117 9.12 -32.88 17.55
N LEU A 118 9.65 -33.27 18.73
CA LEU A 118 8.84 -33.51 19.94
C LEU A 118 8.61 -32.24 20.77
N GLU A 119 9.47 -31.23 20.62
CA GLU A 119 9.33 -29.92 21.24
C GLU A 119 8.98 -28.92 20.14
N GLN A 120 7.80 -28.27 20.22
CA GLN A 120 7.30 -27.34 19.22
C GLN A 120 7.03 -26.00 19.88
N ASP A 121 7.70 -24.93 19.38
CA ASP A 121 7.27 -23.57 19.65
C ASP A 121 6.01 -23.31 18.79
N PRO A 122 4.89 -22.87 19.38
CA PRO A 122 3.67 -22.55 18.63
C PRO A 122 3.89 -21.55 17.49
N LEU A 123 4.90 -20.68 17.57
CA LEU A 123 5.24 -19.71 16.53
C LEU A 123 6.03 -20.31 15.36
N ASP A 124 6.58 -21.52 15.51
CA ASP A 124 7.23 -22.26 14.43
C ASP A 124 6.24 -23.17 13.67
N LEU A 125 4.96 -23.23 14.06
CA LEU A 125 3.97 -24.10 13.41
C LEU A 125 3.69 -23.69 11.95
N ILE A 126 3.58 -22.39 11.69
CA ILE A 126 3.22 -21.86 10.37
C ILE A 126 4.50 -21.51 9.60
N GLY A 127 4.72 -22.18 8.48
CA GLY A 127 5.76 -21.83 7.51
C GLY A 127 5.32 -20.64 6.62
N ALA A 128 6.31 -20.00 5.97
CA ALA A 128 5.99 -18.97 4.99
C ALA A 128 5.14 -19.55 3.85
N GLY A 129 4.09 -18.83 3.45
CA GLY A 129 3.14 -19.25 2.42
C GLY A 129 3.74 -19.30 1.02
N ASP A 130 4.87 -18.66 0.80
CA ASP A 130 5.65 -18.68 -0.43
C ASP A 130 7.12 -18.34 -0.15
N GLN A 131 7.98 -18.59 -1.12
CA GLN A 131 9.30 -17.97 -1.17
C GLN A 131 9.17 -16.51 -1.58
N GLY A 132 10.11 -15.65 -1.16
CA GLY A 132 10.11 -14.27 -1.63
C GLY A 132 11.05 -13.39 -0.82
N LEU A 133 11.14 -12.13 -1.27
CA LEU A 133 11.85 -11.06 -0.59
C LEU A 133 10.95 -9.84 -0.48
N MET A 134 10.95 -9.19 0.68
CA MET A 134 10.10 -8.06 1.00
C MET A 134 10.96 -6.92 1.51
N PHE A 135 10.54 -5.69 1.22
CA PHE A 135 11.23 -4.49 1.65
C PHE A 135 10.35 -3.61 2.51
N GLY A 136 10.94 -3.07 3.56
CA GLY A 136 10.41 -1.96 4.33
C GLY A 136 11.33 -0.76 4.24
N PHE A 137 10.76 0.44 4.34
CA PHE A 137 11.52 1.67 4.22
C PHE A 137 10.99 2.75 5.15
N ALA A 138 11.88 3.62 5.61
CA ALA A 138 11.54 4.84 6.31
C ALA A 138 12.63 5.90 6.06
N VAL A 139 12.23 7.17 6.00
CA VAL A 139 13.12 8.30 5.82
C VAL A 139 12.58 9.52 6.56
N ASP A 140 13.46 10.33 7.12
CA ASP A 140 13.14 11.55 7.87
C ASP A 140 12.88 12.73 6.90
N GLU A 141 11.87 12.60 6.03
CA GLU A 141 11.44 13.66 5.11
C GLU A 141 10.04 14.19 5.44
N THR A 142 9.21 13.39 6.10
CA THR A 142 7.84 13.73 6.49
C THR A 142 7.56 13.26 7.92
N PRO A 143 6.55 13.81 8.61
CA PRO A 143 6.20 13.37 9.98
C PRO A 143 5.87 11.87 10.09
N GLU A 144 5.29 11.29 9.04
CA GLU A 144 4.97 9.86 8.94
C GLU A 144 6.18 9.00 8.56
N LEU A 145 7.36 9.61 8.35
CA LEU A 145 8.60 8.97 7.94
C LEU A 145 8.49 8.26 6.58
N MET A 146 7.90 8.96 5.62
CA MET A 146 7.75 8.56 4.22
C MET A 146 8.56 9.47 3.30
N PRO A 147 8.94 9.01 2.09
CA PRO A 147 9.47 9.89 1.06
C PRO A 147 8.46 10.98 0.67
N LEU A 148 8.90 12.22 0.60
CA LEU A 148 8.04 13.38 0.30
C LEU A 148 7.25 13.25 -1.01
N PRO A 149 7.84 12.78 -2.14
CA PRO A 149 7.11 12.73 -3.42
C PRO A 149 5.88 11.83 -3.37
N ILE A 150 5.99 10.61 -2.79
CA ILE A 150 4.85 9.68 -2.70
C ILE A 150 3.82 10.15 -1.68
N SER A 151 4.26 10.71 -0.55
CA SER A 151 3.35 11.27 0.46
C SER A 151 2.49 12.38 -0.15
N LEU A 152 3.09 13.33 -0.86
CA LEU A 152 2.34 14.39 -1.55
C LEU A 152 1.44 13.84 -2.66
N ALA A 153 1.91 12.86 -3.43
CA ALA A 153 1.11 12.26 -4.49
C ALA A 153 -0.16 11.58 -3.94
N HIS A 154 -0.06 10.84 -2.84
CA HIS A 154 -1.23 10.25 -2.16
C HIS A 154 -2.20 11.31 -1.65
N GLN A 155 -1.70 12.35 -1.00
CA GLN A 155 -2.52 13.42 -0.46
C GLN A 155 -3.29 14.19 -1.55
N LEU A 156 -2.68 14.41 -2.72
CA LEU A 156 -3.32 15.09 -3.86
C LEU A 156 -4.53 14.30 -4.39
N VAL A 157 -4.39 12.99 -4.65
CA VAL A 157 -5.52 12.17 -5.14
C VAL A 157 -6.56 11.94 -4.07
N LYS A 158 -6.15 11.86 -2.80
CA LYS A 158 -7.09 11.80 -1.67
C LYS A 158 -7.92 13.10 -1.56
N LYS A 159 -7.28 14.26 -1.66
CA LYS A 159 -7.97 15.56 -1.64
C LYS A 159 -8.98 15.69 -2.77
N LEU A 160 -8.66 15.24 -3.99
CA LEU A 160 -9.63 15.19 -5.11
C LEU A 160 -10.85 14.35 -4.75
N THR A 161 -10.64 13.18 -4.14
CA THR A 161 -11.73 12.31 -3.70
C THR A 161 -12.56 12.95 -2.60
N ASP A 162 -11.93 13.59 -1.63
CA ASP A 162 -12.64 14.27 -0.51
C ASP A 162 -13.52 15.41 -1.06
N LEU A 163 -13.02 16.23 -1.98
CA LEU A 163 -13.79 17.30 -2.65
C LEU A 163 -14.95 16.77 -3.50
N ARG A 164 -14.78 15.63 -4.15
CA ARG A 164 -15.85 14.94 -4.89
C ARG A 164 -16.92 14.42 -3.94
N LYS A 165 -16.54 13.66 -2.92
CA LYS A 165 -17.46 13.02 -1.96
C LYS A 165 -18.19 14.03 -1.07
N SER A 166 -17.56 15.14 -0.72
CA SER A 166 -18.22 16.23 0.03
C SER A 166 -19.22 17.02 -0.82
N GLY A 167 -19.16 16.90 -2.15
CA GLY A 167 -20.00 17.67 -3.07
C GLY A 167 -19.50 19.10 -3.31
N GLU A 168 -18.28 19.43 -2.88
CA GLU A 168 -17.69 20.75 -3.14
C GLU A 168 -17.31 20.93 -4.61
N LEU A 169 -16.76 19.87 -5.23
CA LEU A 169 -16.50 19.82 -6.67
C LEU A 169 -17.33 18.70 -7.32
N THR A 170 -18.61 18.97 -7.54
CA THR A 170 -19.60 17.98 -8.02
C THR A 170 -19.34 17.43 -9.42
N TYR A 171 -18.52 18.10 -10.21
CA TYR A 171 -18.15 17.68 -11.56
C TYR A 171 -16.98 16.66 -11.59
N LEU A 172 -16.30 16.42 -10.47
CA LEU A 172 -15.25 15.39 -10.42
C LEU A 172 -15.87 14.01 -10.46
N ARG A 173 -15.22 13.11 -11.20
CA ARG A 173 -15.52 11.68 -11.28
C ARG A 173 -14.46 10.86 -10.55
N PRO A 174 -14.69 9.56 -10.28
CA PRO A 174 -13.84 8.82 -9.35
C PRO A 174 -12.39 8.58 -9.80
N ASP A 175 -12.11 8.50 -11.10
CA ASP A 175 -10.77 8.18 -11.62
C ASP A 175 -9.85 9.41 -11.62
N ALA A 176 -8.68 9.27 -11.01
CA ALA A 176 -7.66 10.31 -11.01
C ALA A 176 -6.26 9.74 -10.77
N LYS A 177 -5.26 10.49 -11.26
CA LYS A 177 -3.83 10.23 -11.04
C LYS A 177 -3.14 11.53 -10.62
N SER A 178 -2.11 11.39 -9.81
CA SER A 178 -1.17 12.47 -9.47
C SER A 178 0.27 12.01 -9.68
N GLN A 179 1.15 12.96 -9.97
CA GLN A 179 2.59 12.74 -9.99
C GLN A 179 3.27 13.98 -9.41
N VAL A 180 4.24 13.78 -8.53
CA VAL A 180 5.00 14.86 -7.90
C VAL A 180 6.47 14.65 -8.13
N THR A 181 7.15 15.69 -8.66
CA THR A 181 8.59 15.73 -8.82
C THR A 181 9.18 16.69 -7.80
N VAL A 182 10.05 16.18 -6.94
CA VAL A 182 10.73 16.95 -5.88
C VAL A 182 12.19 17.15 -6.26
N GLU A 183 12.72 18.35 -6.04
CA GLU A 183 14.12 18.69 -6.15
C GLU A 183 14.78 18.52 -4.78
N TYR A 184 15.96 17.88 -4.78
CA TYR A 184 16.76 17.58 -3.59
C TYR A 184 18.11 18.30 -3.63
N ASP A 185 18.61 18.68 -2.48
CA ASP A 185 19.94 19.24 -2.33
C ASP A 185 21.06 18.17 -2.40
N GLU A 186 22.30 18.60 -2.19
CA GLU A 186 23.48 17.73 -2.16
C GLU A 186 23.45 16.69 -1.02
N ASN A 187 22.72 16.99 0.06
CA ASN A 187 22.55 16.14 1.25
C ASN A 187 21.31 15.23 1.13
N ASN A 188 20.66 15.20 -0.05
CA ASN A 188 19.40 14.50 -0.31
C ASN A 188 18.25 14.98 0.60
N GLN A 189 18.20 16.28 0.93
CA GLN A 189 17.05 16.89 1.60
C GLN A 189 16.13 17.53 0.55
N PRO A 190 14.80 17.36 0.67
CA PRO A 190 13.85 17.97 -0.26
C PRO A 190 13.85 19.49 -0.10
N ILE A 191 13.95 20.23 -1.21
CA ILE A 191 14.02 21.70 -1.18
C ILE A 191 12.85 22.39 -1.86
N ARG A 192 12.29 21.80 -2.91
CA ARG A 192 11.10 22.34 -3.61
C ARG A 192 10.41 21.28 -4.45
N VAL A 193 9.18 21.55 -4.83
CA VAL A 193 8.45 20.79 -5.84
C VAL A 193 8.71 21.40 -7.22
N ASP A 194 9.31 20.64 -8.12
CA ASP A 194 9.60 21.08 -9.48
C ASP A 194 8.40 20.97 -10.41
N ALA A 195 7.61 19.88 -10.26
CA ALA A 195 6.45 19.66 -11.10
C ALA A 195 5.35 18.87 -10.36
N VAL A 196 4.10 19.22 -10.66
CA VAL A 196 2.91 18.49 -10.25
C VAL A 196 2.09 18.16 -11.50
N VAL A 197 1.78 16.87 -11.70
CA VAL A 197 0.86 16.41 -12.74
C VAL A 197 -0.39 15.89 -12.07
N ILE A 198 -1.57 16.35 -12.51
CA ILE A 198 -2.87 15.82 -12.09
C ILE A 198 -3.68 15.50 -13.32
N SER A 199 -4.16 14.25 -13.41
CA SER A 199 -5.15 13.83 -14.39
C SER A 199 -6.38 13.38 -13.62
N THR A 200 -7.50 14.10 -13.77
CA THR A 200 -8.73 13.79 -13.04
C THR A 200 -9.91 13.71 -14.00
N GLN A 201 -10.68 12.64 -13.87
CA GLN A 201 -11.92 12.42 -14.61
C GLN A 201 -12.97 13.46 -14.16
N HIS A 202 -13.75 13.97 -15.13
CA HIS A 202 -14.71 15.03 -14.88
C HIS A 202 -15.94 14.93 -15.76
N ASP A 203 -16.99 15.64 -15.39
CA ASP A 203 -18.21 15.77 -16.20
C ASP A 203 -17.94 16.59 -17.49
N PRO A 204 -18.67 16.30 -18.56
CA PRO A 204 -18.42 16.93 -19.86
C PRO A 204 -18.68 18.44 -19.90
N ASN A 205 -19.39 18.97 -18.92
CA ASN A 205 -19.86 20.36 -18.90
C ASN A 205 -18.93 21.35 -18.18
N VAL A 206 -17.88 20.85 -17.47
CA VAL A 206 -16.87 21.72 -16.85
C VAL A 206 -15.87 22.19 -17.92
N THR A 207 -15.48 23.47 -17.86
CA THR A 207 -14.42 24.01 -18.73
C THR A 207 -13.04 23.68 -18.18
N ASN A 208 -12.04 23.57 -19.07
CA ASN A 208 -10.66 23.34 -18.64
C ASN A 208 -10.16 24.45 -17.72
N ASP A 209 -10.50 25.71 -17.99
CA ASP A 209 -10.07 26.85 -17.18
C ASP A 209 -10.62 26.75 -15.75
N GLN A 210 -11.90 26.37 -15.61
CA GLN A 210 -12.50 26.16 -14.29
C GLN A 210 -11.83 24.98 -13.56
N LEU A 211 -11.61 23.87 -14.25
CA LEU A 211 -10.93 22.70 -13.70
C LEU A 211 -9.51 23.04 -13.24
N HIS A 212 -8.73 23.73 -14.07
CA HIS A 212 -7.36 24.16 -13.74
C HIS A 212 -7.34 25.06 -12.50
N LYS A 213 -8.22 26.06 -12.46
CA LYS A 213 -8.31 26.98 -11.31
C LYS A 213 -8.66 26.23 -10.02
N ASP A 214 -9.69 25.41 -10.03
CA ASP A 214 -10.14 24.69 -8.84
C ASP A 214 -9.08 23.68 -8.35
N VAL A 215 -8.41 22.98 -9.24
CA VAL A 215 -7.35 22.02 -8.88
C VAL A 215 -6.14 22.74 -8.28
N ILE A 216 -5.74 23.90 -8.80
CA ILE A 216 -4.64 24.67 -8.21
C ILE A 216 -5.04 25.20 -6.84
N GLU A 217 -6.19 25.87 -6.74
CA GLU A 217 -6.60 26.59 -5.53
C GLU A 217 -7.02 25.64 -4.40
N LYS A 218 -7.80 24.57 -4.72
CA LYS A 218 -8.45 23.71 -3.72
C LYS A 218 -7.75 22.39 -3.47
N VAL A 219 -6.83 21.99 -4.36
CA VAL A 219 -6.09 20.73 -4.23
C VAL A 219 -4.61 21.00 -4.00
N ILE A 220 -3.90 21.60 -4.96
CA ILE A 220 -2.45 21.73 -4.90
C ILE A 220 -2.04 22.65 -3.75
N ASN A 221 -2.62 23.86 -3.67
CA ASN A 221 -2.28 24.85 -2.64
C ASN A 221 -2.70 24.43 -1.23
N GLU A 222 -3.71 23.56 -1.10
CA GLU A 222 -4.17 23.04 0.18
C GLU A 222 -3.32 21.84 0.67
N VAL A 223 -2.73 21.09 -0.25
CA VAL A 223 -1.97 19.86 0.06
C VAL A 223 -0.48 20.14 0.17
N ILE A 224 0.09 20.89 -0.78
CA ILE A 224 1.54 21.12 -0.82
C ILE A 224 1.88 22.35 0.03
N PRO A 225 2.70 22.21 1.08
CA PRO A 225 3.14 23.34 1.89
C PRO A 225 3.76 24.44 1.02
N SER A 226 3.37 25.68 1.26
CA SER A 226 3.75 26.84 0.42
C SER A 226 5.27 27.04 0.28
N HIS A 227 6.07 26.60 1.25
CA HIS A 227 7.52 26.71 1.19
C HIS A 227 8.17 25.75 0.18
N TYR A 228 7.44 24.75 -0.32
CA TYR A 228 7.89 23.88 -1.41
C TYR A 228 7.44 24.38 -2.79
N LEU A 229 6.59 25.40 -2.89
CA LEU A 229 6.10 25.95 -4.14
C LEU A 229 6.77 27.29 -4.43
N ASP A 230 7.16 27.51 -5.70
CA ASP A 230 7.72 28.77 -6.18
C ASP A 230 7.26 29.09 -7.61
N ASP A 231 7.72 30.23 -8.16
CA ASP A 231 7.35 30.69 -9.52
C ASP A 231 7.87 29.76 -10.63
N GLN A 232 8.75 28.81 -10.33
CA GLN A 232 9.29 27.85 -11.28
C GLN A 232 8.56 26.50 -11.21
N THR A 233 7.69 26.28 -10.22
CA THR A 233 6.91 25.05 -10.08
C THR A 233 5.94 24.93 -11.24
N LYS A 234 5.98 23.78 -11.93
CA LYS A 234 5.16 23.51 -13.11
C LYS A 234 3.92 22.72 -12.74
N PHE A 235 2.76 23.17 -13.20
CA PHE A 235 1.49 22.48 -13.03
C PHE A 235 0.99 21.94 -14.37
N PHE A 236 0.76 20.62 -14.44
CA PHE A 236 0.20 19.93 -15.61
C PHE A 236 -1.12 19.30 -15.20
N ILE A 237 -2.23 19.99 -15.45
CA ILE A 237 -3.58 19.57 -15.08
C ILE A 237 -4.33 19.15 -16.33
N ASN A 238 -4.75 17.89 -16.42
CA ASN A 238 -5.38 17.30 -17.59
C ASN A 238 -4.70 17.77 -18.90
N PRO A 239 -3.39 17.52 -19.09
CA PRO A 239 -2.64 18.09 -20.22
C PRO A 239 -3.15 17.64 -21.59
N THR A 240 -3.93 16.56 -21.65
CA THR A 240 -4.64 16.11 -22.86
C THR A 240 -5.94 16.87 -23.13
N GLY A 241 -6.37 17.74 -22.21
CA GLY A 241 -7.53 18.60 -22.29
C GLY A 241 -8.80 17.98 -21.72
N ARG A 242 -9.25 16.82 -22.19
CA ARG A 242 -10.53 16.20 -21.80
C ARG A 242 -10.33 14.82 -21.22
N PHE A 243 -10.91 14.58 -20.02
CA PHE A 243 -10.89 13.28 -19.35
C PHE A 243 -12.31 12.95 -18.81
N VAL A 244 -13.25 12.65 -19.69
CA VAL A 244 -14.64 12.29 -19.36
C VAL A 244 -14.83 10.76 -19.31
N ILE A 245 -14.24 10.05 -20.27
CA ILE A 245 -14.21 8.58 -20.27
C ILE A 245 -13.02 8.14 -19.43
N GLY A 246 -13.27 7.43 -18.34
CA GLY A 246 -12.27 6.94 -17.43
C GLY A 246 -12.80 5.76 -16.61
N GLY A 247 -12.07 5.37 -15.57
CA GLY A 247 -12.38 4.17 -14.83
C GLY A 247 -12.35 2.91 -15.70
N PRO A 248 -13.05 1.82 -15.31
CA PRO A 248 -13.06 0.57 -16.08
C PRO A 248 -13.64 0.66 -17.49
N GLN A 249 -14.36 1.73 -17.80
CA GLN A 249 -14.78 2.01 -19.18
C GLN A 249 -13.62 2.43 -20.07
N GLY A 250 -12.64 3.17 -19.51
CA GLY A 250 -11.49 3.70 -20.25
C GLY A 250 -10.31 2.73 -20.32
N ASP A 251 -10.06 1.98 -19.23
CA ASP A 251 -8.95 1.04 -19.12
C ASP A 251 -9.32 -0.11 -18.15
N SER A 252 -8.75 -1.28 -18.35
CA SER A 252 -8.95 -2.41 -17.45
C SER A 252 -8.10 -2.29 -16.19
N GLY A 253 -8.57 -2.88 -15.08
CA GLY A 253 -7.85 -2.98 -13.83
C GLY A 253 -7.68 -4.43 -13.37
N LEU A 254 -6.63 -4.66 -12.61
CA LEU A 254 -6.32 -5.95 -12.01
C LEU A 254 -5.68 -5.74 -10.63
N THR A 255 -6.02 -6.59 -9.67
CA THR A 255 -5.39 -6.63 -8.34
C THR A 255 -3.87 -6.74 -8.46
N GLY A 256 -3.15 -5.93 -7.68
CA GLY A 256 -1.70 -6.03 -7.58
C GLY A 256 -0.91 -5.36 -8.72
N ARG A 257 -1.53 -4.47 -9.49
CA ARG A 257 -0.84 -3.72 -10.55
C ARG A 257 -0.36 -2.32 -10.15
N LYS A 258 -0.54 -1.93 -8.88
CA LYS A 258 -0.10 -0.64 -8.33
C LYS A 258 0.83 -0.80 -7.12
N ILE A 259 1.68 -1.85 -7.15
CA ILE A 259 2.55 -2.23 -6.04
C ILE A 259 3.55 -1.15 -5.62
N ILE A 260 3.98 -0.29 -6.53
CA ILE A 260 4.88 0.81 -6.25
C ILE A 260 4.12 1.99 -5.61
N VAL A 261 2.89 2.26 -6.06
CA VAL A 261 1.96 3.21 -5.42
C VAL A 261 1.60 2.73 -4.01
N ASP A 262 1.39 1.45 -3.82
CA ASP A 262 1.03 0.85 -2.52
C ASP A 262 2.15 0.97 -1.49
N THR A 263 3.39 1.16 -1.91
CA THR A 263 4.59 1.16 -1.07
C THR A 263 5.26 2.53 -0.99
N TYR A 264 6.38 2.75 -1.68
CA TYR A 264 7.23 3.94 -1.45
C TYR A 264 7.44 4.78 -2.72
N GLY A 265 6.61 4.62 -3.76
CA GLY A 265 6.67 5.45 -4.98
C GLY A 265 7.98 5.33 -5.76
N GLY A 266 8.67 4.19 -5.64
CA GLY A 266 9.96 3.95 -6.30
C GLY A 266 11.19 4.38 -5.49
N TYR A 267 11.01 4.93 -4.29
CA TYR A 267 12.12 5.41 -3.45
C TYR A 267 12.89 4.27 -2.77
N SER A 268 12.25 3.13 -2.54
CA SER A 268 12.82 1.89 -2.03
C SER A 268 12.78 0.79 -3.09
N ARG A 269 13.59 -0.26 -2.90
CA ARG A 269 13.46 -1.51 -3.64
C ARG A 269 12.11 -2.15 -3.38
N HIS A 270 11.70 -3.07 -4.25
CA HIS A 270 10.46 -3.83 -4.12
C HIS A 270 10.70 -5.31 -4.46
N GLY A 271 10.10 -6.21 -3.70
CA GLY A 271 10.23 -7.66 -3.93
C GLY A 271 9.34 -8.22 -5.04
N GLY A 272 8.35 -7.46 -5.49
CA GLY A 272 7.42 -7.84 -6.55
C GLY A 272 6.07 -8.37 -6.04
N GLY A 273 5.93 -8.70 -4.76
CA GLY A 273 4.68 -9.21 -4.17
C GLY A 273 3.60 -8.13 -4.05
N ALA A 274 2.38 -8.46 -4.47
CA ALA A 274 1.20 -7.63 -4.24
C ALA A 274 0.57 -7.93 -2.88
N PHE A 275 -0.19 -6.97 -2.33
CA PHE A 275 -0.81 -7.06 -1.00
C PHE A 275 -2.28 -7.45 -1.05
N SER A 276 -3.08 -6.69 -1.81
CA SER A 276 -4.54 -6.79 -1.79
C SER A 276 -5.03 -8.20 -2.14
N GLY A 277 -6.07 -8.64 -1.43
CA GLY A 277 -6.66 -9.96 -1.59
C GLY A 277 -5.93 -11.11 -0.88
N LYS A 278 -4.79 -10.85 -0.24
CA LYS A 278 -3.99 -11.85 0.48
C LYS A 278 -4.19 -11.72 1.99
N ASP A 279 -4.50 -12.83 2.67
CA ASP A 279 -4.47 -12.90 4.14
C ASP A 279 -3.02 -12.86 4.69
N ALA A 280 -2.88 -12.68 6.00
CA ALA A 280 -1.60 -12.45 6.65
C ALA A 280 -0.63 -13.65 6.66
N THR A 281 -1.05 -14.85 6.26
CA THR A 281 -0.15 -16.00 6.08
C THR A 281 0.74 -15.83 4.84
N LYS A 282 0.34 -14.96 3.91
CA LYS A 282 1.13 -14.61 2.73
C LYS A 282 2.17 -13.55 3.12
N VAL A 283 3.44 -13.98 3.16
CA VAL A 283 4.58 -13.13 3.57
C VAL A 283 4.79 -11.92 2.68
N ASP A 284 4.37 -11.95 1.42
CA ASP A 284 4.34 -10.78 0.54
C ASP A 284 3.70 -9.58 1.24
N ARG A 285 2.59 -9.80 1.95
CA ARG A 285 1.88 -8.77 2.70
C ARG A 285 2.41 -8.61 4.11
N SER A 286 2.38 -9.65 4.92
CA SER A 286 2.71 -9.57 6.34
C SER A 286 4.17 -9.18 6.60
N ALA A 287 5.12 -9.73 5.88
CA ALA A 287 6.53 -9.40 6.04
C ALA A 287 6.88 -8.02 5.48
N SER A 288 6.18 -7.53 4.45
CA SER A 288 6.32 -6.13 4.00
C SER A 288 5.86 -5.14 5.08
N TYR A 289 4.77 -5.43 5.77
CA TYR A 289 4.31 -4.63 6.90
C TYR A 289 5.28 -4.69 8.09
N ALA A 290 5.80 -5.89 8.42
CA ALA A 290 6.82 -6.04 9.43
C ALA A 290 8.11 -5.28 9.09
N ALA A 291 8.56 -5.34 7.84
CA ALA A 291 9.73 -4.61 7.37
C ALA A 291 9.53 -3.08 7.47
N ARG A 292 8.32 -2.57 7.14
CA ARG A 292 7.96 -1.16 7.37
C ARG A 292 8.00 -0.80 8.85
N TYR A 293 7.40 -1.62 9.70
CA TYR A 293 7.38 -1.42 11.15
C TYR A 293 8.79 -1.32 11.73
N ILE A 294 9.69 -2.21 11.31
CA ILE A 294 11.11 -2.20 11.71
C ILE A 294 11.80 -0.92 11.23
N ALA A 295 11.72 -0.60 9.93
CA ALA A 295 12.37 0.57 9.36
C ALA A 295 11.91 1.86 10.03
N LYS A 296 10.59 1.99 10.26
CA LYS A 296 10.00 3.16 10.92
C LYS A 296 10.49 3.32 12.36
N ASN A 297 10.54 2.23 13.13
CA ASN A 297 11.05 2.27 14.51
C ASN A 297 12.55 2.61 14.58
N ILE A 298 13.37 2.15 13.63
CA ILE A 298 14.80 2.49 13.59
C ILE A 298 14.99 4.01 13.34
N VAL A 299 14.25 4.57 12.38
CA VAL A 299 14.33 6.03 12.11
C VAL A 299 13.75 6.83 13.26
N ALA A 300 12.61 6.43 13.83
CA ALA A 300 12.00 7.09 14.98
C ALA A 300 12.86 7.01 16.26
N ALA A 301 13.76 6.02 16.35
CA ALA A 301 14.72 5.90 17.42
C ALA A 301 15.99 6.78 17.24
N ASP A 302 16.06 7.57 16.17
CA ASP A 302 17.22 8.37 15.78
C ASP A 302 18.49 7.54 15.49
N LEU A 303 18.32 6.24 15.14
CA LEU A 303 19.45 5.35 14.83
C LEU A 303 19.92 5.46 13.38
N ALA A 304 19.10 6.02 12.51
CA ALA A 304 19.45 6.42 11.15
C ALA A 304 18.42 7.43 10.64
N LYS A 305 18.78 8.23 9.62
CA LYS A 305 17.82 9.14 8.94
C LYS A 305 17.07 8.47 7.81
N LYS A 306 17.63 7.40 7.27
CA LYS A 306 17.10 6.65 6.13
C LYS A 306 17.41 5.17 6.33
N VAL A 307 16.40 4.30 6.21
CA VAL A 307 16.55 2.86 6.41
C VAL A 307 15.75 2.09 5.39
N GLU A 308 16.39 1.08 4.80
CA GLU A 308 15.72 0.01 4.06
C GLU A 308 15.97 -1.32 4.78
N VAL A 309 14.91 -2.08 5.01
CA VAL A 309 14.96 -3.42 5.60
C VAL A 309 14.53 -4.43 4.57
N GLN A 310 15.34 -5.47 4.35
CA GLN A 310 14.97 -6.62 3.53
C GLN A 310 14.74 -7.84 4.42
N LEU A 311 13.61 -8.51 4.22
CA LEU A 311 13.31 -9.84 4.76
C LEU A 311 13.16 -10.82 3.59
N ALA A 312 13.66 -12.05 3.74
CA ALA A 312 13.47 -13.07 2.72
C ALA A 312 13.08 -14.42 3.35
N TYR A 313 12.21 -15.16 2.67
CA TYR A 313 11.66 -16.43 3.15
C TYR A 313 11.77 -17.51 2.09
N ALA A 314 11.79 -18.77 2.55
CA ALA A 314 11.57 -19.97 1.74
C ALA A 314 10.19 -20.54 2.07
N ILE A 315 9.49 -21.05 1.07
CA ILE A 315 8.17 -21.66 1.27
C ILE A 315 8.24 -22.79 2.32
N GLY A 316 7.29 -22.81 3.24
CA GLY A 316 7.19 -23.83 4.27
C GLY A 316 8.25 -23.74 5.38
N VAL A 317 9.03 -22.65 5.45
CA VAL A 317 10.02 -22.38 6.50
C VAL A 317 9.56 -21.22 7.35
N ALA A 318 9.60 -21.35 8.68
CA ALA A 318 9.15 -20.29 9.59
C ALA A 318 10.21 -19.19 9.72
N GLN A 319 11.48 -19.54 9.86
CA GLN A 319 12.54 -18.56 10.04
C GLN A 319 12.89 -17.85 8.73
N PRO A 320 13.12 -16.52 8.74
CA PRO A 320 13.59 -15.82 7.54
C PRO A 320 15.00 -16.31 7.14
N VAL A 321 15.19 -16.58 5.86
CA VAL A 321 16.50 -17.00 5.31
C VAL A 321 17.50 -15.86 5.31
N SER A 322 17.05 -14.62 5.26
CA SER A 322 17.90 -13.44 5.41
C SER A 322 17.15 -12.24 6.02
N VAL A 323 17.90 -11.43 6.76
CA VAL A 323 17.49 -10.11 7.28
C VAL A 323 18.64 -9.17 6.98
N ARG A 324 18.37 -8.09 6.27
CA ARG A 324 19.34 -7.05 5.94
C ARG A 324 18.80 -5.69 6.31
N VAL A 325 19.65 -4.86 6.88
CA VAL A 325 19.39 -3.43 7.14
C VAL A 325 20.40 -2.61 6.34
N ASP A 326 19.91 -1.64 5.58
CA ASP A 326 20.74 -0.68 4.83
C ASP A 326 20.38 0.74 5.31
N THR A 327 21.33 1.45 5.87
CA THR A 327 21.14 2.81 6.40
C THR A 327 21.57 3.89 5.42
N PHE A 328 22.03 3.52 4.24
CA PHE A 328 22.56 4.44 3.22
C PHE A 328 23.64 5.37 3.78
N GLY A 329 24.43 4.89 4.75
CA GLY A 329 25.47 5.65 5.41
C GLY A 329 24.98 6.68 6.43
N THR A 330 23.70 6.69 6.79
CA THR A 330 23.12 7.60 7.80
C THR A 330 23.03 6.98 9.19
N GLY A 331 23.43 5.73 9.36
CA GLY A 331 23.37 5.00 10.63
C GLY A 331 24.34 5.54 11.67
N VAL A 332 23.91 5.62 12.93
CA VAL A 332 24.76 6.01 14.06
C VAL A 332 25.60 4.84 14.59
N ILE A 333 25.28 3.62 14.18
CA ILE A 333 26.02 2.38 14.43
C ILE A 333 26.15 1.57 13.14
N ALA A 334 27.02 0.55 13.16
CA ALA A 334 27.16 -0.38 12.05
C ALA A 334 25.87 -1.16 11.78
N GLU A 335 25.57 -1.42 10.51
CA GLU A 335 24.36 -2.15 10.07
C GLU A 335 24.22 -3.52 10.69
N ALA A 336 25.33 -4.27 10.88
CA ALA A 336 25.33 -5.55 11.58
C ALA A 336 24.80 -5.44 13.04
N GLY A 337 25.01 -4.31 13.71
CA GLY A 337 24.45 -4.03 15.03
C GLY A 337 22.93 -3.84 14.98
N LEU A 338 22.44 -3.15 13.96
CA LEU A 338 20.99 -2.99 13.71
C LEU A 338 20.33 -4.32 13.34
N GLU A 339 20.95 -5.13 12.48
CA GLU A 339 20.46 -6.46 12.13
C GLU A 339 20.34 -7.38 13.35
N ALA A 340 21.32 -7.33 14.28
CA ALA A 340 21.27 -8.06 15.52
C ALA A 340 20.12 -7.58 16.43
N ALA A 341 19.91 -6.26 16.52
CA ALA A 341 18.79 -5.68 17.25
C ALA A 341 17.44 -6.12 16.68
N VAL A 342 17.31 -6.08 15.36
CA VAL A 342 16.10 -6.49 14.64
C VAL A 342 15.76 -7.95 14.96
N ARG A 343 16.71 -8.87 14.85
CA ARG A 343 16.51 -10.29 15.13
C ARG A 343 16.16 -10.58 16.59
N GLN A 344 16.57 -9.73 17.52
CA GLN A 344 16.28 -9.94 18.95
C GLN A 344 14.96 -9.31 19.39
N ILE A 345 14.57 -8.18 18.79
CA ILE A 345 13.41 -7.38 19.25
C ILE A 345 12.13 -7.76 18.51
N PHE A 346 12.24 -8.18 17.24
CA PHE A 346 11.10 -8.48 16.39
C PHE A 346 11.05 -9.97 16.07
N ASP A 347 9.91 -10.59 16.31
CA ASP A 347 9.68 -11.95 15.83
C ASP A 347 9.32 -11.92 14.36
N LEU A 348 10.21 -12.46 13.54
CA LEU A 348 10.11 -12.40 12.07
C LEU A 348 9.50 -13.66 11.45
N ARG A 349 9.10 -14.65 12.28
CA ARG A 349 8.35 -15.81 11.82
C ARG A 349 6.94 -15.38 11.39
N PRO A 350 6.31 -16.01 10.38
CA PRO A 350 4.98 -15.63 9.94
C PRO A 350 3.96 -15.50 11.08
N ALA A 351 3.87 -16.51 11.97
CA ALA A 351 2.99 -16.45 13.14
C ALA A 351 3.38 -15.33 14.13
N GLY A 352 4.67 -15.07 14.29
CA GLY A 352 5.19 -13.98 15.11
C GLY A 352 4.77 -12.61 14.58
N ILE A 353 4.90 -12.39 13.28
CA ILE A 353 4.47 -11.16 12.61
C ILE A 353 2.96 -10.97 12.75
N ILE A 354 2.16 -12.01 12.47
CA ILE A 354 0.70 -11.97 12.58
C ILE A 354 0.28 -11.55 13.99
N ASN A 355 0.89 -12.12 15.02
CA ASN A 355 0.59 -11.80 16.41
C ASN A 355 1.08 -10.40 16.79
N MET A 356 2.32 -10.03 16.42
CA MET A 356 2.94 -8.73 16.74
C MET A 356 2.15 -7.56 16.15
N LEU A 357 1.63 -7.72 14.94
CA LEU A 357 0.90 -6.69 14.22
C LEU A 357 -0.63 -6.89 14.23
N ASP A 358 -1.13 -7.92 14.95
CA ASP A 358 -2.57 -8.21 15.06
C ASP A 358 -3.29 -8.25 13.69
N LEU A 359 -2.74 -9.06 12.77
CA LEU A 359 -3.12 -9.07 11.36
C LEU A 359 -4.31 -9.98 11.02
N LYS A 360 -4.96 -10.59 12.01
CA LYS A 360 -6.19 -11.39 11.77
C LYS A 360 -7.47 -10.54 11.75
N ARG A 361 -7.34 -9.24 12.02
CA ARG A 361 -8.46 -8.30 11.99
C ARG A 361 -8.86 -7.90 10.56
N PRO A 362 -10.12 -7.53 10.30
CA PRO A 362 -10.57 -7.01 9.02
C PRO A 362 -10.16 -5.53 8.86
N ILE A 363 -8.89 -5.27 8.56
CA ILE A 363 -8.31 -3.92 8.47
C ILE A 363 -7.75 -3.60 7.08
N TYR A 364 -7.99 -4.46 6.10
CA TYR A 364 -7.26 -4.44 4.83
C TYR A 364 -7.88 -3.53 3.78
N ARG A 365 -9.20 -3.50 3.63
CA ARG A 365 -9.88 -2.68 2.63
C ARG A 365 -9.50 -1.21 2.71
N GLN A 366 -9.38 -0.66 3.93
CA GLN A 366 -9.01 0.74 4.14
C GLN A 366 -7.59 1.10 3.66
N THR A 367 -6.72 0.10 3.45
CA THR A 367 -5.36 0.28 2.95
C THR A 367 -5.26 0.19 1.44
N ALA A 368 -6.27 -0.34 0.77
CA ALA A 368 -6.24 -0.66 -0.67
C ALA A 368 -6.23 0.58 -1.59
N ALA A 369 -6.33 1.79 -1.05
CA ALA A 369 -6.16 3.04 -1.78
C ALA A 369 -5.34 4.03 -0.95
N TYR A 370 -4.61 4.94 -1.61
CA TYR A 370 -3.78 6.00 -1.00
C TYR A 370 -2.55 5.48 -0.24
N GLY A 371 -2.05 4.30 -0.60
CA GLY A 371 -0.87 3.66 -0.02
C GLY A 371 -1.15 2.84 1.24
N HIS A 372 -0.34 1.80 1.45
CA HIS A 372 -0.40 0.95 2.65
C HIS A 372 0.51 1.48 3.77
N MET A 373 1.45 2.38 3.45
CA MET A 373 2.46 2.90 4.36
C MET A 373 2.29 4.41 4.57
N GLY A 374 2.67 4.88 5.77
CA GLY A 374 2.63 6.31 6.11
C GLY A 374 1.23 6.88 6.33
N ARG A 375 0.23 6.04 6.56
CA ARG A 375 -1.16 6.48 6.81
C ARG A 375 -1.29 7.00 8.24
N THR A 376 -1.80 8.21 8.36
CA THR A 376 -2.06 8.88 9.66
C THR A 376 -3.56 9.06 9.93
N ASP A 377 -4.38 8.78 8.95
CA ASP A 377 -5.84 8.90 9.00
C ASP A 377 -6.54 7.61 9.49
N ILE A 378 -5.81 6.50 9.59
CA ILE A 378 -6.28 5.19 10.07
C ILE A 378 -5.25 4.56 11.02
N ASP A 379 -5.70 3.75 11.99
CA ASP A 379 -4.82 3.04 12.93
C ASP A 379 -4.28 1.75 12.30
N LEU A 380 -3.05 1.80 11.84
CA LEU A 380 -2.34 0.65 11.26
C LEU A 380 -1.23 0.18 12.19
N PRO A 381 -1.20 -1.09 12.62
CA PRO A 381 -0.21 -1.60 13.57
C PRO A 381 1.24 -1.42 13.11
N TRP A 382 1.53 -1.54 11.82
CA TRP A 382 2.88 -1.38 11.27
C TRP A 382 3.36 0.08 11.17
N GLU A 383 2.50 1.05 11.50
CA GLU A 383 2.88 2.46 11.60
C GLU A 383 3.20 2.90 13.03
N ARG A 384 3.06 2.01 14.01
CA ARG A 384 3.40 2.30 15.43
C ARG A 384 4.90 2.40 15.64
N VAL A 385 5.31 3.22 16.62
CA VAL A 385 6.72 3.46 16.99
C VAL A 385 7.02 3.02 18.43
N ASP A 386 6.38 1.94 18.85
CA ASP A 386 6.43 1.40 20.22
C ASP A 386 7.67 0.54 20.52
N LYS A 387 8.56 0.32 19.56
CA LYS A 387 9.84 -0.39 19.74
C LYS A 387 11.06 0.54 19.89
N VAL A 388 10.85 1.85 19.84
CA VAL A 388 11.90 2.87 19.94
C VAL A 388 12.76 2.66 21.19
N GLN A 389 12.14 2.52 22.36
CA GLN A 389 12.88 2.35 23.61
C GLN A 389 13.68 1.03 23.64
N ALA A 390 13.07 -0.07 23.19
CA ALA A 390 13.75 -1.37 23.12
C ALA A 390 14.98 -1.35 22.20
N LEU A 391 14.90 -0.64 21.09
CA LEU A 391 16.02 -0.43 20.16
C LEU A 391 17.14 0.37 20.83
N LYS A 392 16.82 1.49 21.50
CA LYS A 392 17.80 2.32 22.21
C LYS A 392 18.49 1.55 23.35
N ASP A 393 17.73 0.78 24.14
CA ASP A 393 18.27 -0.02 25.24
C ASP A 393 19.19 -1.14 24.72
N PHE A 394 18.81 -1.82 23.64
CA PHE A 394 19.68 -2.82 23.01
C PHE A 394 21.02 -2.24 22.58
N ILE A 395 20.99 -1.11 21.90
CA ILE A 395 22.23 -0.44 21.43
C ILE A 395 23.08 0.02 22.60
N ALA A 396 22.48 0.58 23.65
CA ALA A 396 23.23 1.03 24.85
C ALA A 396 23.86 -0.11 25.65
N SER A 397 23.38 -1.35 25.46
CA SER A 397 23.89 -2.55 26.14
C SER A 397 25.10 -3.19 25.45
N LYS A 398 25.48 -2.73 24.27
CA LYS A 398 26.58 -3.25 23.45
C LYS A 398 27.82 -2.34 23.52
#